data_8dc14471b5a8b73403ca654e4e831fb0
#
_entry.id   8dc14471b5a8b73403ca654e4e831fb0
#
_cell.length_a   1.000
_cell.length_b   1.000
_cell.length_c   1.000
_cell.angle_alpha   90.00
_cell.angle_beta   90.00
_cell.angle_gamma   90.00
#
_symmetry.space_group_name_H-M   'P 1'
#
loop_
_entity.id
_entity.type
_entity.pdbx_description
1 polymer ?
#
loop_
_entity_poly.entity_id
_entity_poly.type
_entity_poly.pdbx_seq_one_letter_code
_entity_poly.pdbx_strand_id
1 'polypeptide(L)'
;MMLDRFSWKTLYDYSELSEYESKVYTTLVMLGSSDARKLSARSGVPRTKVYKVLRGLIDKGLVLKIPNMPTIFAPVSPQEVFGGLIESYKSKTQFLIDFVEKLEEVYRRNVKVIGLEKVDVWILKGRKENLRKAEEILSSVENSLTLTTTENGSILFFKLFNKCLDRLIERNVKLTVNLSPGRRNRNVVRELRYVCHVRCLPYIPPILFLNGDGRKVLLSYRIPDDYSLNSDGDIGLFSESKVFTDFLSTMFSFTVLKPRKLRERSVN
;
A
#
# COMPACT_ATOMS: atom_id res chain seq x y z
N MET A 1 -29.42 11.87 9.46
CA MET A 1 -28.49 10.93 8.87
C MET A 1 -27.73 11.46 7.61
N MET A 2 -27.94 12.71 7.22
CA MET A 2 -27.18 13.39 6.13
C MET A 2 -26.20 14.46 6.64
N LEU A 3 -26.23 14.77 7.93
CA LEU A 3 -25.50 15.89 8.54
C LEU A 3 -24.07 15.55 9.02
N ASP A 4 -23.71 14.28 9.14
CA ASP A 4 -22.40 13.86 9.62
C ASP A 4 -21.27 13.90 8.56
N ARG A 5 -21.61 14.10 7.29
CA ARG A 5 -20.62 14.15 6.16
C ARG A 5 -20.03 15.54 5.89
N PHE A 6 -20.66 16.61 6.39
CA PHE A 6 -20.16 17.98 6.19
C PHE A 6 -19.41 18.46 7.43
N SER A 7 -18.20 18.00 7.60
CA SER A 7 -17.36 18.47 8.70
C SER A 7 -16.81 19.86 8.42
N TRP A 8 -17.07 20.83 9.28
CA TRP A 8 -16.43 22.15 9.27
C TRP A 8 -14.89 22.07 9.25
N LYS A 9 -14.33 20.92 9.69
CA LYS A 9 -12.90 20.65 9.69
C LYS A 9 -12.30 20.71 8.28
N THR A 10 -13.01 20.20 7.28
CA THR A 10 -12.54 20.28 5.89
C THR A 10 -12.31 21.73 5.44
N LEU A 11 -13.22 22.64 5.78
CA LEU A 11 -13.00 24.07 5.48
C LEU A 11 -11.84 24.66 6.29
N TYR A 12 -11.70 24.28 7.55
CA TYR A 12 -10.60 24.71 8.40
C TYR A 12 -9.24 24.24 7.84
N ASP A 13 -9.15 22.98 7.41
CA ASP A 13 -7.88 22.38 6.94
C ASP A 13 -7.44 22.89 5.56
N TYR A 14 -8.39 23.24 4.68
CA TYR A 14 -8.11 23.54 3.28
C TYR A 14 -8.43 25.00 2.86
N SER A 15 -8.93 25.84 3.77
CA SER A 15 -9.17 27.24 3.50
C SER A 15 -8.55 28.12 4.59
N GLU A 16 -8.42 29.40 4.31
CA GLU A 16 -7.88 30.39 5.27
C GLU A 16 -8.90 30.82 6.34
N LEU A 17 -9.87 29.95 6.63
CA LEU A 17 -10.88 30.20 7.67
C LEU A 17 -10.40 29.70 9.03
N SER A 18 -10.62 30.49 10.07
CA SER A 18 -10.45 30.03 11.44
C SER A 18 -11.50 28.96 11.80
N GLU A 19 -11.24 28.21 12.87
CA GLU A 19 -12.17 27.18 13.36
C GLU A 19 -13.59 27.71 13.54
N TYR A 20 -13.74 28.90 14.15
CA TYR A 20 -15.07 29.49 14.38
C TYR A 20 -15.73 29.99 13.07
N GLU A 21 -14.95 30.52 12.13
CA GLU A 21 -15.46 30.92 10.83
C GLU A 21 -15.96 29.71 10.07
N SER A 22 -15.20 28.61 10.03
CA SER A 22 -15.58 27.35 9.40
C SER A 22 -16.86 26.77 10.01
N LYS A 23 -16.95 26.76 11.35
CA LYS A 23 -18.16 26.30 12.05
C LYS A 23 -19.40 27.15 11.71
N VAL A 24 -19.27 28.46 11.78
CA VAL A 24 -20.40 29.39 11.51
C VAL A 24 -20.82 29.33 10.05
N TYR A 25 -19.88 29.38 9.12
CA TYR A 25 -20.20 29.32 7.69
C TYR A 25 -20.86 27.98 7.30
N THR A 26 -20.30 26.85 7.73
CA THR A 26 -20.89 25.53 7.46
C THR A 26 -22.31 25.41 8.02
N THR A 27 -22.49 25.91 9.26
CA THR A 27 -23.82 25.94 9.91
C THR A 27 -24.80 26.82 9.14
N LEU A 28 -24.34 27.99 8.68
CA LEU A 28 -25.16 28.92 7.89
C LEU A 28 -25.60 28.33 6.56
N VAL A 29 -24.67 27.64 5.85
CA VAL A 29 -25.01 26.93 4.60
C VAL A 29 -26.07 25.85 4.83
N MET A 30 -25.97 25.11 5.95
CA MET A 30 -26.95 24.07 6.30
C MET A 30 -28.34 24.64 6.68
N LEU A 31 -28.37 25.79 7.32
CA LEU A 31 -29.62 26.42 7.80
C LEU A 31 -30.27 27.32 6.75
N GLY A 32 -29.54 27.73 5.73
CA GLY A 32 -29.90 28.86 4.88
C GLY A 32 -29.75 30.18 5.62
N SER A 33 -30.62 31.18 5.34
CA SER A 33 -30.59 32.47 6.03
C SER A 33 -31.01 32.33 7.48
N SER A 34 -30.25 32.92 8.42
CA SER A 34 -30.48 32.77 9.87
C SER A 34 -29.99 33.98 10.67
N ASP A 35 -30.55 34.16 11.87
CA ASP A 35 -30.08 35.17 12.84
C ASP A 35 -28.87 34.67 13.65
N ALA A 36 -28.14 35.61 14.27
CA ALA A 36 -26.93 35.29 15.02
C ALA A 36 -27.21 34.39 16.26
N ARG A 37 -28.40 34.43 16.83
CA ARG A 37 -28.77 33.60 17.99
C ARG A 37 -28.89 32.13 17.61
N LYS A 38 -29.56 31.82 16.50
CA LYS A 38 -29.68 30.46 15.96
C LYS A 38 -28.33 29.93 15.52
N LEU A 39 -27.52 30.78 14.86
CA LEU A 39 -26.17 30.42 14.46
C LEU A 39 -25.27 30.05 15.63
N SER A 40 -25.28 30.85 16.73
CA SER A 40 -24.54 30.52 17.94
C SER A 40 -24.96 29.16 18.52
N ALA A 41 -26.26 28.94 18.63
CA ALA A 41 -26.79 27.70 19.21
C ALA A 41 -26.47 26.45 18.39
N ARG A 42 -26.44 26.56 17.04
CA ARG A 42 -26.23 25.42 16.14
C ARG A 42 -24.77 25.17 15.79
N SER A 43 -23.93 26.23 15.71
CA SER A 43 -22.52 26.11 15.42
C SER A 43 -21.65 25.77 16.64
N GLY A 44 -22.19 25.89 17.85
CA GLY A 44 -21.44 25.76 19.09
C GLY A 44 -20.44 26.91 19.36
N VAL A 45 -20.53 28.00 18.56
CA VAL A 45 -19.68 29.19 18.77
C VAL A 45 -20.35 30.10 19.80
N PRO A 46 -19.59 30.55 20.84
CA PRO A 46 -20.17 31.40 21.91
C PRO A 46 -20.80 32.68 21.35
N ARG A 47 -21.96 33.06 21.90
CA ARG A 47 -22.73 34.24 21.46
C ARG A 47 -21.93 35.53 21.46
N THR A 48 -21.00 35.66 22.40
CA THR A 48 -20.08 36.81 22.48
C THR A 48 -19.11 36.90 21.32
N LYS A 49 -18.80 35.76 20.67
CA LYS A 49 -17.85 35.69 19.53
C LYS A 49 -18.53 35.64 18.17
N VAL A 50 -19.79 35.17 18.09
CA VAL A 50 -20.51 34.96 16.81
C VAL A 50 -20.59 36.26 15.97
N TYR A 51 -20.84 37.40 16.57
CA TYR A 51 -20.92 38.67 15.83
C TYR A 51 -19.58 39.08 15.23
N LYS A 52 -18.47 38.86 15.97
CA LYS A 52 -17.11 39.12 15.45
C LYS A 52 -16.78 38.18 14.29
N VAL A 53 -17.16 36.89 14.42
CA VAL A 53 -16.97 35.89 13.38
C VAL A 53 -17.79 36.22 12.12
N LEU A 54 -19.08 36.59 12.29
CA LEU A 54 -19.92 37.00 11.18
C LEU A 54 -19.39 38.23 10.44
N ARG A 55 -18.81 39.19 11.18
CA ARG A 55 -18.16 40.34 10.56
C ARG A 55 -16.97 39.93 9.72
N GLY A 56 -16.09 39.07 10.25
CA GLY A 56 -14.96 38.51 9.47
C GLY A 56 -15.39 37.75 8.24
N LEU A 57 -16.49 36.97 8.31
CA LEU A 57 -17.06 36.27 7.17
C LEU A 57 -17.66 37.23 6.13
N ILE A 58 -18.26 38.36 6.56
CA ILE A 58 -18.75 39.40 5.66
C ILE A 58 -17.59 40.10 4.97
N ASP A 59 -16.55 40.48 5.71
CA ASP A 59 -15.34 41.13 5.17
C ASP A 59 -14.63 40.22 4.16
N LYS A 60 -14.70 38.91 4.33
CA LYS A 60 -14.18 37.90 3.39
C LYS A 60 -15.15 37.56 2.22
N GLY A 61 -16.34 38.16 2.19
CA GLY A 61 -17.33 37.93 1.12
C GLY A 61 -18.08 36.57 1.22
N LEU A 62 -18.01 35.87 2.35
CA LEU A 62 -18.66 34.58 2.52
C LEU A 62 -20.11 34.68 2.98
N VAL A 63 -20.47 35.79 3.61
CA VAL A 63 -21.78 36.00 4.24
C VAL A 63 -22.33 37.37 3.87
N LEU A 64 -23.59 37.41 3.54
CA LEU A 64 -24.35 38.65 3.33
C LEU A 64 -25.13 39.01 4.59
N LYS A 65 -25.11 40.29 4.96
CA LYS A 65 -25.95 40.84 6.02
C LYS A 65 -27.24 41.42 5.42
N ILE A 66 -28.36 40.86 5.85
CA ILE A 66 -29.68 41.35 5.40
C ILE A 66 -30.32 42.18 6.55
N PRO A 67 -30.57 43.48 6.34
CA PRO A 67 -31.26 44.29 7.31
C PRO A 67 -32.65 43.74 7.62
N ASN A 68 -32.87 43.36 8.87
CA ASN A 68 -34.13 42.85 9.38
C ASN A 68 -34.13 42.98 10.91
N MET A 69 -35.30 42.78 11.56
CA MET A 69 -35.39 42.69 13.03
C MET A 69 -35.91 41.28 13.42
N PRO A 70 -35.05 40.38 13.93
CA PRO A 70 -33.58 40.52 14.12
C PRO A 70 -32.80 40.48 12.80
N THR A 71 -31.58 41.03 12.77
CA THR A 71 -30.70 40.98 11.59
C THR A 71 -30.49 39.55 11.15
N ILE A 72 -30.62 39.31 9.85
CA ILE A 72 -30.47 38.01 9.20
C ILE A 72 -29.16 37.97 8.42
N PHE A 73 -28.52 36.83 8.42
CA PHE A 73 -27.30 36.53 7.67
C PHE A 73 -27.60 35.42 6.67
N ALA A 74 -27.11 35.57 5.44
CA ALA A 74 -27.26 34.59 4.37
C ALA A 74 -25.88 34.13 3.87
N PRO A 75 -25.66 32.84 3.60
CA PRO A 75 -24.42 32.39 3.01
C PRO A 75 -24.33 32.81 1.54
N VAL A 76 -23.15 33.18 1.09
CA VAL A 76 -22.82 33.21 -0.35
C VAL A 76 -22.61 31.80 -0.83
N SER A 77 -22.88 31.52 -2.10
CA SER A 77 -22.74 30.18 -2.67
C SER A 77 -21.33 29.61 -2.42
N PRO A 78 -21.20 28.38 -1.87
CA PRO A 78 -19.90 27.75 -1.69
C PRO A 78 -19.06 27.65 -2.97
N GLN A 79 -19.71 27.44 -4.13
CA GLN A 79 -19.05 27.41 -5.43
C GLN A 79 -18.44 28.76 -5.79
N GLU A 80 -19.15 29.83 -5.52
CA GLU A 80 -18.67 31.20 -5.77
C GLU A 80 -17.50 31.58 -4.87
N VAL A 81 -17.60 31.25 -3.58
CA VAL A 81 -16.60 31.57 -2.57
C VAL A 81 -15.32 30.75 -2.75
N PHE A 82 -15.43 29.45 -2.93
CA PHE A 82 -14.28 28.55 -2.95
C PHE A 82 -13.82 28.12 -4.35
N GLY A 83 -14.51 28.54 -5.41
CA GLY A 83 -14.16 28.19 -6.79
C GLY A 83 -12.72 28.59 -7.14
N GLY A 84 -12.32 29.83 -6.82
CA GLY A 84 -10.96 30.32 -7.07
C GLY A 84 -9.90 29.54 -6.26
N LEU A 85 -10.21 29.16 -5.03
CA LEU A 85 -9.32 28.36 -4.20
C LEU A 85 -9.13 26.96 -4.81
N ILE A 86 -10.20 26.33 -5.27
CA ILE A 86 -10.16 25.01 -5.93
C ILE A 86 -9.28 25.08 -7.19
N GLU A 87 -9.46 26.09 -8.03
CA GLU A 87 -8.63 26.27 -9.24
C GLU A 87 -7.16 26.52 -8.91
N SER A 88 -6.87 27.26 -7.83
CA SER A 88 -5.51 27.47 -7.35
C SER A 88 -4.85 26.14 -6.93
N TYR A 89 -5.56 25.28 -6.21
CA TYR A 89 -5.06 23.95 -5.83
C TYR A 89 -4.84 23.06 -7.05
N LYS A 90 -5.76 23.05 -8.01
CA LYS A 90 -5.59 22.30 -9.27
C LYS A 90 -4.34 22.74 -10.02
N SER A 91 -4.16 24.05 -10.18
CA SER A 91 -2.99 24.62 -10.87
C SER A 91 -1.68 24.27 -10.16
N LYS A 92 -1.63 24.37 -8.83
CA LYS A 92 -0.46 23.98 -8.04
C LYS A 92 -0.16 22.48 -8.17
N THR A 93 -1.19 21.65 -8.17
CA THR A 93 -1.04 20.20 -8.34
C THR A 93 -0.49 19.88 -9.72
N GLN A 94 -1.03 20.48 -10.78
CA GLN A 94 -0.54 20.27 -12.14
C GLN A 94 0.92 20.71 -12.29
N PHE A 95 1.26 21.90 -11.79
CA PHE A 95 2.64 22.39 -11.80
C PHE A 95 3.60 21.42 -11.09
N LEU A 96 3.18 20.85 -9.95
CA LEU A 96 3.98 19.88 -9.21
C LEU A 96 4.18 18.58 -9.99
N ILE A 97 3.14 18.10 -10.67
CA ILE A 97 3.21 16.93 -11.55
C ILE A 97 4.25 17.17 -12.65
N ASP A 98 4.10 18.26 -13.40
CA ASP A 98 5.00 18.60 -14.51
C ASP A 98 6.46 18.77 -14.04
N PHE A 99 6.64 19.33 -12.84
CA PHE A 99 7.97 19.52 -12.24
C PHE A 99 8.61 18.18 -11.86
N VAL A 100 7.84 17.27 -11.25
CA VAL A 100 8.33 15.93 -10.88
C VAL A 100 8.70 15.12 -12.14
N GLU A 101 7.90 15.19 -13.20
CA GLU A 101 8.23 14.56 -14.49
C GLU A 101 9.57 15.05 -15.06
N LYS A 102 9.80 16.36 -15.05
CA LYS A 102 11.08 16.93 -15.46
C LYS A 102 12.25 16.50 -14.58
N LEU A 103 12.05 16.44 -13.28
CA LEU A 103 13.06 15.94 -12.35
C LEU A 103 13.39 14.46 -12.62
N GLU A 104 12.38 13.65 -12.90
CA GLU A 104 12.57 12.24 -13.22
C GLU A 104 13.37 12.06 -14.53
N GLU A 105 13.13 12.89 -15.55
CA GLU A 105 13.95 12.89 -16.76
C GLU A 105 15.42 13.20 -16.48
N VAL A 106 15.69 14.23 -15.67
CA VAL A 106 17.05 14.62 -15.29
C VAL A 106 17.71 13.50 -14.48
N TYR A 107 16.97 12.91 -13.56
CA TYR A 107 17.44 11.78 -12.75
C TYR A 107 17.83 10.60 -13.63
N ARG A 108 16.97 10.20 -14.59
CA ARG A 108 17.27 9.10 -15.54
C ARG A 108 18.49 9.37 -16.40
N ARG A 109 18.69 10.62 -16.85
CA ARG A 109 19.89 11.00 -17.64
C ARG A 109 21.16 10.90 -16.80
N ASN A 110 21.12 11.36 -15.55
CA ASN A 110 22.30 11.39 -14.68
C ASN A 110 22.67 10.02 -14.12
N VAL A 111 21.68 9.15 -13.88
CA VAL A 111 21.90 7.80 -13.36
C VAL A 111 22.45 6.85 -14.45
N LYS A 112 22.19 7.10 -15.74
CA LYS A 112 22.78 6.32 -16.83
C LYS A 112 24.31 6.42 -16.94
N VAL A 113 24.91 7.40 -16.30
CA VAL A 113 26.39 7.65 -16.37
C VAL A 113 27.20 6.64 -15.56
N ILE A 114 26.59 5.85 -14.67
CA ILE A 114 27.33 4.93 -13.80
C ILE A 114 27.36 3.47 -14.32
N GLY A 115 26.76 3.18 -15.52
CA GLY A 115 26.86 1.85 -16.14
C GLY A 115 26.22 0.69 -15.35
N LEU A 116 25.52 1.01 -14.27
CA LEU A 116 24.69 0.06 -13.53
C LEU A 116 23.27 0.21 -14.06
N GLU A 117 22.79 -0.74 -14.85
CA GLU A 117 21.36 -0.95 -14.97
C GLU A 117 20.80 -0.91 -13.55
N LYS A 118 19.83 -0.03 -13.34
CA LYS A 118 19.24 0.20 -12.00
C LYS A 118 18.66 -1.13 -11.55
N VAL A 119 19.37 -1.81 -10.69
CA VAL A 119 18.84 -3.00 -10.03
C VAL A 119 17.96 -2.49 -8.88
N ASP A 120 16.69 -2.29 -9.19
CA ASP A 120 15.73 -1.89 -8.17
C ASP A 120 15.49 -3.08 -7.24
N VAL A 121 16.03 -2.98 -6.02
CA VAL A 121 15.83 -3.96 -4.96
C VAL A 121 15.22 -3.26 -3.76
N TRP A 122 14.05 -3.74 -3.35
CA TRP A 122 13.35 -3.24 -2.17
C TRP A 122 13.60 -4.17 -0.99
N ILE A 123 13.95 -3.58 0.14
CA ILE A 123 14.09 -4.30 1.41
C ILE A 123 12.76 -4.28 2.14
N LEU A 124 12.22 -5.46 2.43
CA LEU A 124 10.97 -5.65 3.16
C LEU A 124 11.27 -6.07 4.60
N LYS A 125 10.63 -5.45 5.57
CA LYS A 125 10.83 -5.76 7.00
C LYS A 125 9.57 -6.38 7.59
N GLY A 126 9.76 -7.46 8.35
CA GLY A 126 8.69 -8.18 9.02
C GLY A 126 7.92 -9.13 8.11
N ARG A 127 7.32 -10.16 8.73
CA ARG A 127 6.65 -11.26 8.03
C ARG A 127 5.43 -10.82 7.24
N LYS A 128 4.62 -9.93 7.79
CA LYS A 128 3.39 -9.44 7.14
C LYS A 128 3.69 -8.79 5.79
N GLU A 129 4.72 -7.94 5.74
CA GLU A 129 5.08 -7.24 4.52
C GLU A 129 5.62 -8.22 3.45
N ASN A 130 6.43 -9.19 3.87
CA ASN A 130 6.92 -10.24 2.98
C ASN A 130 5.78 -11.11 2.43
N LEU A 131 4.80 -11.48 3.26
CA LEU A 131 3.64 -12.26 2.83
C LEU A 131 2.70 -11.44 1.92
N ARG A 132 2.50 -10.15 2.21
CA ARG A 132 1.74 -9.25 1.34
C ARG A 132 2.39 -9.16 -0.06
N LYS A 133 3.71 -9.02 -0.11
CA LYS A 133 4.44 -9.00 -1.39
C LYS A 133 4.40 -10.35 -2.10
N ALA A 134 4.41 -11.46 -1.37
CA ALA A 134 4.21 -12.79 -1.94
C ALA A 134 2.82 -12.92 -2.61
N GLU A 135 1.76 -12.42 -1.96
CA GLU A 135 0.40 -12.41 -2.52
C GLU A 135 0.31 -11.57 -3.80
N GLU A 136 0.97 -10.41 -3.82
CA GLU A 136 1.04 -9.55 -5.00
C GLU A 136 1.70 -10.27 -6.20
N ILE A 137 2.82 -10.97 -5.95
CA ILE A 137 3.46 -11.80 -6.99
C ILE A 137 2.51 -12.87 -7.48
N LEU A 138 1.91 -13.67 -6.58
CA LEU A 138 0.97 -14.74 -6.93
C LEU A 138 -0.19 -14.25 -7.79
N SER A 139 -0.70 -13.06 -7.49
CA SER A 139 -1.82 -12.46 -8.23
C SER A 139 -1.44 -12.01 -9.63
N SER A 140 -0.17 -11.67 -9.86
CA SER A 140 0.34 -11.12 -11.12
C SER A 140 1.00 -12.13 -12.05
N VAL A 141 1.26 -13.37 -11.59
CA VAL A 141 1.90 -14.42 -12.40
C VAL A 141 0.98 -14.92 -13.51
N GLU A 142 1.53 -15.08 -14.72
CA GLU A 142 0.81 -15.49 -15.91
C GLU A 142 1.28 -16.84 -16.48
N ASN A 143 2.59 -17.14 -16.39
CA ASN A 143 3.18 -18.28 -17.11
C ASN A 143 3.81 -19.31 -16.16
N SER A 144 4.61 -18.86 -15.20
CA SER A 144 5.37 -19.78 -14.35
C SER A 144 5.62 -19.21 -12.95
N LEU A 145 5.52 -20.06 -11.95
CA LEU A 145 5.87 -19.74 -10.57
C LEU A 145 6.82 -20.79 -10.01
N THR A 146 7.93 -20.33 -9.45
CA THR A 146 8.84 -21.18 -8.66
C THR A 146 8.78 -20.76 -7.20
N LEU A 147 8.47 -21.69 -6.32
CA LEU A 147 8.50 -21.55 -4.86
C LEU A 147 9.61 -22.42 -4.30
N THR A 148 10.45 -21.87 -3.41
CA THR A 148 11.42 -22.65 -2.63
C THR A 148 11.29 -22.26 -1.16
N THR A 149 11.06 -23.25 -0.27
CA THR A 149 10.84 -22.97 1.15
C THR A 149 11.06 -24.21 2.04
N THR A 150 11.12 -24.00 3.35
CA THR A 150 11.30 -25.03 4.39
C THR A 150 10.03 -25.87 4.59
N GLU A 151 10.11 -26.88 5.47
CA GLU A 151 8.95 -27.64 5.93
C GLU A 151 7.88 -26.71 6.51
N ASN A 152 8.24 -25.84 7.46
CA ASN A 152 7.32 -24.91 8.10
C ASN A 152 6.80 -23.84 7.12
N GLY A 153 7.69 -23.33 6.26
CA GLY A 153 7.31 -22.39 5.21
C GLY A 153 6.28 -22.95 4.24
N SER A 154 6.42 -24.23 3.85
CA SER A 154 5.46 -24.86 2.93
C SER A 154 4.05 -24.96 3.53
N ILE A 155 3.96 -25.31 4.82
CA ILE A 155 2.67 -25.39 5.52
C ILE A 155 2.02 -24.01 5.63
N LEU A 156 2.78 -23.00 6.05
CA LEU A 156 2.27 -21.65 6.17
C LEU A 156 1.82 -21.11 4.81
N PHE A 157 2.65 -21.28 3.78
CA PHE A 157 2.36 -20.81 2.43
C PHE A 157 1.10 -21.46 1.87
N PHE A 158 0.96 -22.77 1.99
CA PHE A 158 -0.22 -23.50 1.55
C PHE A 158 -1.48 -23.06 2.31
N LYS A 159 -1.38 -22.89 3.63
CA LYS A 159 -2.50 -22.42 4.46
C LYS A 159 -3.02 -21.04 4.04
N LEU A 160 -2.11 -20.12 3.69
CA LEU A 160 -2.48 -18.76 3.35
C LEU A 160 -2.91 -18.58 1.90
N PHE A 161 -2.27 -19.29 0.98
CA PHE A 161 -2.35 -19.03 -0.45
C PHE A 161 -2.98 -20.19 -1.28
N ASN A 162 -3.64 -21.17 -0.63
CA ASN A 162 -4.28 -22.27 -1.35
C ASN A 162 -5.22 -21.76 -2.46
N LYS A 163 -6.09 -20.79 -2.17
CA LYS A 163 -6.99 -20.21 -3.16
C LYS A 163 -6.28 -19.48 -4.31
N CYS A 164 -5.11 -18.91 -4.04
CA CYS A 164 -4.30 -18.30 -5.09
C CYS A 164 -3.64 -19.37 -5.96
N LEU A 165 -3.17 -20.46 -5.35
CA LEU A 165 -2.62 -21.61 -6.06
C LEU A 165 -3.67 -22.27 -6.97
N ASP A 166 -4.90 -22.46 -6.48
CA ASP A 166 -6.00 -23.01 -7.26
C ASP A 166 -6.26 -22.17 -8.51
N ARG A 167 -6.34 -20.85 -8.38
CA ARG A 167 -6.50 -19.93 -9.53
C ARG A 167 -5.34 -20.01 -10.53
N LEU A 168 -4.09 -20.17 -10.05
CA LEU A 168 -2.93 -20.32 -10.93
C LEU A 168 -3.00 -21.64 -11.71
N ILE A 169 -3.48 -22.72 -11.07
CA ILE A 169 -3.70 -24.02 -11.71
C ILE A 169 -4.80 -23.91 -12.77
N GLU A 170 -5.93 -23.29 -12.46
CA GLU A 170 -7.02 -23.04 -13.42
C GLU A 170 -6.55 -22.24 -14.65
N ARG A 171 -5.60 -21.34 -14.44
CA ARG A 171 -4.98 -20.52 -15.51
C ARG A 171 -3.85 -21.24 -16.24
N ASN A 172 -3.60 -22.52 -15.95
CA ASN A 172 -2.50 -23.33 -16.52
C ASN A 172 -1.10 -22.75 -16.27
N VAL A 173 -0.88 -22.05 -15.17
CA VAL A 173 0.43 -21.55 -14.77
C VAL A 173 1.32 -22.72 -14.38
N LYS A 174 2.54 -22.78 -14.88
CA LYS A 174 3.51 -23.83 -14.56
C LYS A 174 4.07 -23.64 -13.15
N LEU A 175 3.60 -24.45 -12.20
CA LEU A 175 4.02 -24.37 -10.80
C LEU A 175 5.18 -25.36 -10.52
N THR A 176 6.27 -24.86 -9.95
CA THR A 176 7.38 -25.65 -9.43
C THR A 176 7.59 -25.33 -7.95
N VAL A 177 7.53 -26.35 -7.09
CA VAL A 177 7.71 -26.19 -5.66
C VAL A 177 8.90 -27.01 -5.19
N ASN A 178 9.93 -26.32 -4.68
CA ASN A 178 11.08 -26.94 -4.02
C ASN A 178 10.87 -26.81 -2.51
N LEU A 179 10.88 -27.91 -1.77
CA LEU A 179 10.65 -27.90 -0.33
C LEU A 179 11.46 -28.96 0.40
N SER A 180 11.70 -28.73 1.70
CA SER A 180 12.26 -29.75 2.59
C SER A 180 11.10 -30.65 3.08
N PRO A 181 11.11 -31.96 2.76
CA PRO A 181 10.08 -32.86 3.24
C PRO A 181 10.29 -33.17 4.73
N GLY A 182 9.18 -33.21 5.48
CA GLY A 182 9.18 -33.55 6.89
C GLY A 182 7.89 -34.26 7.32
N ARG A 183 7.81 -34.62 8.60
CA ARG A 183 6.61 -35.29 9.11
C ARG A 183 5.38 -34.38 9.11
N ARG A 184 5.58 -33.09 9.32
CA ARG A 184 4.51 -32.09 9.48
C ARG A 184 3.89 -31.68 8.15
N ASN A 185 4.67 -31.60 7.06
CA ASN A 185 4.18 -31.15 5.76
C ASN A 185 3.81 -32.33 4.80
N ARG A 186 3.80 -33.57 5.28
CA ARG A 186 3.52 -34.77 4.44
C ARG A 186 2.22 -34.65 3.63
N ASN A 187 1.16 -34.14 4.26
CA ASN A 187 -0.12 -33.95 3.58
C ASN A 187 -0.04 -32.86 2.51
N VAL A 188 0.57 -31.73 2.82
CA VAL A 188 0.80 -30.63 1.86
C VAL A 188 1.62 -31.11 0.66
N VAL A 189 2.70 -31.85 0.90
CA VAL A 189 3.53 -32.43 -0.18
C VAL A 189 2.72 -33.37 -1.07
N ARG A 190 1.85 -34.20 -0.46
CA ARG A 190 0.98 -35.11 -1.21
C ARG A 190 0.00 -34.35 -2.10
N GLU A 191 -0.67 -33.34 -1.58
CA GLU A 191 -1.62 -32.53 -2.33
C GLU A 191 -0.92 -31.76 -3.46
N LEU A 192 0.20 -31.12 -3.18
CA LEU A 192 0.96 -30.38 -4.19
C LEU A 192 1.43 -31.27 -5.35
N ARG A 193 1.79 -32.52 -5.10
CA ARG A 193 2.22 -33.46 -6.15
C ARG A 193 1.15 -33.80 -7.19
N TYR A 194 -0.14 -33.64 -6.87
CA TYR A 194 -1.22 -33.82 -7.82
C TYR A 194 -1.39 -32.67 -8.79
N VAL A 195 -0.96 -31.45 -8.37
CA VAL A 195 -1.28 -30.22 -9.09
C VAL A 195 -0.05 -29.48 -9.62
N CYS A 196 1.15 -29.79 -9.14
CA CYS A 196 2.36 -29.10 -9.55
C CYS A 196 3.62 -29.99 -9.50
N HIS A 197 4.71 -29.48 -10.07
CA HIS A 197 6.01 -30.16 -10.01
C HIS A 197 6.67 -29.92 -8.64
N VAL A 198 6.75 -30.98 -7.80
CA VAL A 198 7.34 -30.91 -6.48
C VAL A 198 8.73 -31.55 -6.45
N ARG A 199 9.75 -30.80 -6.03
CA ARG A 199 11.10 -31.30 -5.75
C ARG A 199 11.35 -31.29 -4.25
N CYS A 200 11.71 -32.46 -3.71
CA CYS A 200 12.08 -32.60 -2.31
C CYS A 200 13.59 -32.46 -2.15
N LEU A 201 14.02 -31.48 -1.34
CA LEU A 201 15.42 -31.21 -1.04
C LEU A 201 15.73 -31.58 0.42
N PRO A 202 16.88 -32.21 0.71
CA PRO A 202 17.22 -32.67 2.07
C PRO A 202 17.34 -31.50 3.06
N TYR A 203 17.72 -30.34 2.57
CA TYR A 203 17.87 -29.13 3.38
C TYR A 203 17.58 -27.88 2.55
N ILE A 204 16.81 -26.98 3.11
CA ILE A 204 16.60 -25.61 2.66
C ILE A 204 16.79 -24.71 3.88
N PRO A 205 17.59 -23.63 3.81
CA PRO A 205 17.67 -22.66 4.90
C PRO A 205 16.31 -22.01 5.15
N PRO A 206 16.11 -21.31 6.28
CA PRO A 206 14.81 -20.71 6.64
C PRO A 206 14.45 -19.53 5.71
N ILE A 207 14.16 -19.85 4.46
CA ILE A 207 13.82 -18.88 3.41
C ILE A 207 12.43 -19.15 2.82
N LEU A 208 11.87 -18.08 2.27
CA LEU A 208 10.81 -18.12 1.28
C LEU A 208 11.36 -17.46 0.02
N PHE A 209 11.56 -18.22 -1.04
CA PHE A 209 11.94 -17.72 -2.35
C PHE A 209 10.79 -17.93 -3.33
N LEU A 210 10.37 -16.85 -3.96
CA LEU A 210 9.36 -16.84 -5.03
C LEU A 210 9.96 -16.22 -6.28
N ASN A 211 9.73 -16.85 -7.43
CA ASN A 211 10.04 -16.28 -8.72
C ASN A 211 8.80 -16.43 -9.61
N GLY A 212 8.20 -15.31 -9.99
CA GLY A 212 7.08 -15.21 -10.91
C GLY A 212 7.54 -14.78 -12.28
N ASP A 213 7.29 -15.62 -13.32
CA ASP A 213 7.56 -15.39 -14.72
C ASP A 213 9.01 -15.03 -15.09
N GLY A 214 9.97 -15.27 -14.19
CA GLY A 214 11.35 -14.80 -14.37
C GLY A 214 11.48 -13.26 -14.33
N ARG A 215 10.48 -12.55 -13.86
CA ARG A 215 10.43 -11.08 -13.83
C ARG A 215 10.32 -10.50 -12.44
N LYS A 216 9.66 -11.21 -11.53
CA LYS A 216 9.45 -10.77 -10.13
C LYS A 216 10.05 -11.78 -9.19
N VAL A 217 10.91 -11.34 -8.31
CA VAL A 217 11.53 -12.22 -7.33
C VAL A 217 11.37 -11.67 -5.91
N LEU A 218 11.03 -12.56 -5.00
CA LEU A 218 11.04 -12.32 -3.57
C LEU A 218 11.92 -13.36 -2.90
N LEU A 219 12.93 -12.91 -2.17
CA LEU A 219 13.74 -13.73 -1.28
C LEU A 219 13.56 -13.22 0.15
N SER A 220 12.87 -13.96 0.99
CA SER A 220 12.68 -13.62 2.40
C SER A 220 13.41 -14.61 3.29
N TYR A 221 14.22 -14.09 4.23
CA TYR A 221 14.81 -14.87 5.31
C TYR A 221 13.87 -14.83 6.50
N ARG A 222 13.47 -16.00 7.00
CA ARG A 222 12.42 -16.18 8.01
C ARG A 222 13.01 -16.44 9.38
N ILE A 223 12.75 -15.55 10.33
CA ILE A 223 13.24 -15.62 11.70
C ILE A 223 12.11 -15.31 12.70
N PRO A 224 11.66 -16.27 13.49
CA PRO A 224 11.96 -17.72 13.44
C PRO A 224 11.26 -18.43 12.28
N ASP A 225 11.73 -19.60 11.87
CA ASP A 225 11.04 -20.46 10.92
C ASP A 225 9.90 -21.21 11.60
N ASP A 226 8.76 -20.56 11.78
CA ASP A 226 7.57 -21.04 12.45
C ASP A 226 6.29 -20.73 11.65
N TYR A 227 5.13 -20.97 12.26
CA TYR A 227 3.81 -20.73 11.67
C TYR A 227 3.21 -19.37 12.07
N SER A 228 3.90 -18.57 12.86
CA SER A 228 3.41 -17.25 13.26
C SER A 228 3.25 -16.34 12.06
N LEU A 229 2.19 -15.54 12.05
CA LEU A 229 1.99 -14.47 11.06
C LEU A 229 2.66 -13.16 11.47
N ASN A 230 3.05 -13.05 12.73
CA ASN A 230 3.62 -11.84 13.30
C ASN A 230 5.06 -12.12 13.72
N SER A 231 6.01 -11.76 12.88
CA SER A 231 7.43 -11.76 13.21
C SER A 231 8.06 -10.53 12.58
N ASP A 232 8.73 -9.72 13.39
CA ASP A 232 9.46 -8.54 12.92
C ASP A 232 10.87 -8.88 12.48
N GLY A 233 11.34 -10.12 12.75
CA GLY A 233 12.68 -10.60 12.39
C GLY A 233 12.85 -10.97 10.92
N ASP A 234 11.79 -11.14 10.17
CA ASP A 234 11.86 -11.50 8.76
C ASP A 234 12.39 -10.31 7.92
N ILE A 235 13.38 -10.60 7.08
CA ILE A 235 13.90 -9.62 6.12
C ILE A 235 13.73 -10.18 4.71
N GLY A 236 13.15 -9.40 3.81
CA GLY A 236 12.94 -9.76 2.42
C GLY A 236 13.64 -8.82 1.46
N LEU A 237 14.03 -9.37 0.32
CA LEU A 237 14.49 -8.65 -0.86
C LEU A 237 13.50 -8.91 -1.99
N PHE A 238 12.91 -7.85 -2.52
CA PHE A 238 12.04 -7.91 -3.68
C PHE A 238 12.66 -7.15 -4.84
N SER A 239 12.52 -7.68 -6.06
CA SER A 239 12.96 -6.99 -7.27
C SER A 239 12.14 -7.40 -8.48
N GLU A 240 11.94 -6.44 -9.39
CA GLU A 240 11.41 -6.66 -10.74
C GLU A 240 12.51 -6.48 -11.81
N SER A 241 13.75 -6.26 -11.41
CA SER A 241 14.88 -6.20 -12.32
C SER A 241 15.19 -7.58 -12.90
N LYS A 242 15.17 -7.71 -14.20
CA LYS A 242 15.48 -8.96 -14.90
C LYS A 242 16.88 -9.47 -14.55
N VAL A 243 17.86 -8.58 -14.48
CA VAL A 243 19.26 -8.93 -14.15
C VAL A 243 19.33 -9.56 -12.75
N PHE A 244 18.67 -8.97 -11.75
CA PHE A 244 18.67 -9.49 -10.40
C PHE A 244 17.85 -10.78 -10.27
N THR A 245 16.73 -10.87 -11.00
CA THR A 245 15.89 -12.07 -11.05
C THR A 245 16.65 -13.24 -11.69
N ASP A 246 17.33 -13.02 -12.81
CA ASP A 246 18.15 -14.04 -13.48
C ASP A 246 19.32 -14.48 -12.60
N PHE A 247 19.99 -13.54 -11.92
CA PHE A 247 21.05 -13.83 -10.97
C PHE A 247 20.57 -14.76 -9.86
N LEU A 248 19.52 -14.38 -9.14
CA LEU A 248 18.97 -15.19 -8.05
C LEU A 248 18.46 -16.54 -8.53
N SER A 249 17.77 -16.58 -9.68
CA SER A 249 17.26 -17.82 -10.27
C SER A 249 18.41 -18.79 -10.61
N THR A 250 19.50 -18.26 -11.14
CA THR A 250 20.70 -19.04 -11.44
C THR A 250 21.33 -19.58 -10.14
N MET A 251 21.50 -18.74 -9.13
CA MET A 251 22.02 -19.15 -7.82
C MET A 251 21.18 -20.29 -7.21
N PHE A 252 19.86 -20.15 -7.22
CA PHE A 252 18.96 -21.18 -6.68
C PHE A 252 18.92 -22.43 -7.53
N SER A 253 19.08 -22.35 -8.87
CA SER A 253 19.15 -23.51 -9.73
C SER A 253 20.40 -24.37 -9.45
N PHE A 254 21.56 -23.77 -9.22
CA PHE A 254 22.78 -24.49 -8.85
C PHE A 254 22.65 -25.18 -7.49
N THR A 255 21.99 -24.56 -6.52
CA THR A 255 21.79 -25.13 -5.18
C THR A 255 20.83 -26.33 -5.23
N VAL A 256 19.83 -26.28 -6.11
CA VAL A 256 18.80 -27.31 -6.26
C VAL A 256 19.27 -28.50 -7.14
N LEU A 257 20.18 -28.26 -8.10
CA LEU A 257 20.58 -29.26 -9.11
C LEU A 257 21.77 -30.13 -8.71
N LYS A 258 22.52 -29.78 -7.67
CA LYS A 258 23.62 -30.62 -7.17
C LYS A 258 23.40 -30.99 -5.69
N PRO A 259 22.70 -32.08 -5.38
CA PRO A 259 22.87 -32.69 -4.06
C PRO A 259 24.36 -33.08 -3.95
N ARG A 260 25.13 -32.42 -3.10
CA ARG A 260 26.46 -32.91 -2.72
C ARG A 260 26.28 -34.32 -2.22
N LYS A 261 26.79 -35.31 -2.94
CA LYS A 261 27.11 -36.62 -2.38
C LYS A 261 28.12 -36.36 -1.26
N LEU A 262 27.66 -36.27 -0.03
CA LEU A 262 28.50 -36.37 1.13
C LEU A 262 29.18 -37.76 1.02
N ARG A 263 30.47 -37.75 0.67
CA ARG A 263 31.29 -38.94 0.81
C ARG A 263 31.29 -39.28 2.29
N GLU A 264 30.63 -40.39 2.61
CA GLU A 264 30.86 -41.04 3.89
C GLU A 264 32.38 -41.27 3.99
N ARG A 265 33.06 -40.53 4.88
CA ARG A 265 34.38 -40.93 5.31
C ARG A 265 34.16 -42.14 6.22
N SER A 266 34.43 -43.29 5.65
CA SER A 266 34.67 -44.50 6.43
C SER A 266 35.79 -44.17 7.43
N VAL A 267 35.46 -44.11 8.71
CA VAL A 267 36.40 -44.13 9.81
C VAL A 267 36.78 -45.59 9.98
N ASN A 268 37.98 -45.94 9.55
CA ASN A 268 38.69 -47.14 10.05
C ASN A 268 39.28 -46.85 11.41
#